data_b0b1ea86099b905f647e9056c48af955
#
_entry.id   b0b1ea86099b905f647e9056c48af955
#
_cell.length_a   1.000
_cell.length_b   1.000
_cell.length_c   1.000
_cell.angle_alpha   90.00
_cell.angle_beta   90.00
_cell.angle_gamma   90.00
#
_symmetry.space_group_name_H-M   'P 1'
#
loop_
_entity.id
_entity.type
_entity.pdbx_description
1 polymer ?
#
loop_
_entity_poly.entity_id
_entity_poly.type
_entity_poly.pdbx_seq_one_letter_code
_entity_poly.pdbx_strand_id
1 'polypeptide(L)'
;MFSRLLAAITRKTYRAIEEPQANPAPPTQAPPGQGQENAHAARPEAQRAHALFDAGDYSAARDAYEHLAQTQAAPGLMVNCGYCELMLGEPDKARKSFEAALALAPHLAQAWVGLGDIAARHNRHEEALRAYDKAIALEDSQGIARNNRAQSLLALGRLEEAWRENEARFSTPGATALYPHRLALPRWDGGAGRRLLVHWEQGFGDIIQHLRFLPLAVQRIAQVGGGSCNFECPPPLLTLLQRMPGAPTIIAAGEMAPELSSFDCQAPLLSLPLLLGCRADALPSTPYLRADQPAADVLGQAWRQRDTRRLVGIAWRASSFDPQRSLTLAALLAAFAPRATELRLVSLQKDISAEERALLTLHEGIDAGANFDSFDDTAAALAAVDSVVSVDTAVAHLAGALARPTLLLLNEPAAVRWMPDVEDSPWYGSLRLLRKNANDDWEVLLRRAATLL
;
A
#
# COMPACT_ATOMS: atom_id res chain seq x y z
N MET A 1 -5.55 1.00 0.34
CA MET A 1 -5.31 1.92 1.46
C MET A 1 -4.34 3.02 1.07
N PHE A 2 -3.26 2.72 0.36
CA PHE A 2 -2.25 3.69 -0.05
C PHE A 2 -2.81 4.81 -0.95
N SER A 3 -3.63 4.50 -1.96
CA SER A 3 -4.24 5.53 -2.81
C SER A 3 -5.29 6.38 -2.08
N ARG A 4 -6.02 5.85 -1.09
CA ARG A 4 -6.86 6.67 -0.20
C ARG A 4 -6.05 7.41 0.86
N LEU A 5 -4.96 6.83 1.35
CA LEU A 5 -4.03 7.53 2.23
C LEU A 5 -3.32 8.63 1.43
N LEU A 6 -2.88 8.36 0.21
CA LEU A 6 -2.34 9.36 -0.71
C LEU A 6 -3.42 10.40 -1.08
N ALA A 7 -4.63 9.99 -1.42
CA ALA A 7 -5.75 10.90 -1.69
C ALA A 7 -6.23 11.63 -0.42
N ALA A 8 -6.22 11.01 0.75
CA ALA A 8 -6.57 11.66 2.02
C ALA A 8 -5.42 12.56 2.54
N ILE A 9 -4.17 12.15 2.33
CA ILE A 9 -2.97 12.95 2.59
C ILE A 9 -2.94 14.12 1.61
N THR A 10 -3.12 13.86 0.33
CA THR A 10 -3.27 14.88 -0.72
C THR A 10 -4.41 15.84 -0.36
N ARG A 11 -5.59 15.33 0.00
CA ARG A 11 -6.75 16.16 0.40
C ARG A 11 -6.51 17.07 1.60
N LYS A 12 -5.77 16.64 2.61
CA LYS A 12 -5.50 17.47 3.81
C LYS A 12 -4.30 18.40 3.67
N THR A 13 -3.32 18.06 2.86
CA THR A 13 -2.08 18.84 2.70
C THR A 13 -2.32 20.14 1.96
N TYR A 14 -3.29 20.15 1.02
CA TYR A 14 -3.60 21.35 0.24
C TYR A 14 -4.39 22.41 1.01
N ARG A 15 -4.96 22.10 2.17
CA ARG A 15 -5.54 23.08 3.08
C ARG A 15 -4.50 24.07 3.67
N ALA A 16 -3.23 23.68 3.71
CA ALA A 16 -2.16 24.48 4.33
C ALA A 16 -1.56 25.58 3.42
N ILE A 17 -1.94 25.63 2.13
CA ILE A 17 -1.36 26.59 1.17
C ILE A 17 -2.09 27.96 1.19
N GLU A 18 -3.16 28.11 1.97
CA GLU A 18 -4.01 29.31 1.94
C GLU A 18 -3.58 30.48 2.83
N GLU A 19 -2.62 30.32 3.73
CA GLU A 19 -2.13 31.45 4.51
C GLU A 19 -0.76 31.91 4.00
N PRO A 20 -0.66 33.04 3.27
CA PRO A 20 0.59 33.78 3.27
C PRO A 20 0.84 34.19 4.71
N GLN A 21 1.82 33.57 5.38
CA GLN A 21 2.34 34.13 6.63
C GLN A 21 2.73 35.58 6.35
N ALA A 22 1.95 36.48 6.90
CA ALA A 22 2.26 37.90 6.88
C ALA A 22 3.59 38.07 7.64
N ASN A 23 4.68 38.17 6.91
CA ASN A 23 5.91 38.74 7.45
C ASN A 23 5.56 40.17 7.91
N PRO A 24 5.81 40.55 9.16
CA PRO A 24 5.57 41.92 9.58
C PRO A 24 6.57 42.86 8.87
N ALA A 25 6.12 43.45 7.78
CA ALA A 25 6.82 44.57 7.18
C ALA A 25 6.63 45.85 8.05
N PRO A 26 7.64 46.73 8.13
CA PRO A 26 7.53 47.95 8.92
C PRO A 26 6.47 48.89 8.37
N PRO A 27 5.88 49.77 9.20
CA PRO A 27 4.71 50.56 8.84
C PRO A 27 5.09 51.66 7.87
N THR A 28 4.69 51.53 6.62
CA THR A 28 4.56 52.66 5.70
C THR A 28 3.12 52.69 5.18
N GLN A 29 2.43 53.76 5.54
CA GLN A 29 1.06 54.06 5.11
C GLN A 29 1.05 54.29 3.60
N ALA A 30 0.37 53.41 2.88
CA ALA A 30 -0.11 53.65 1.52
C ALA A 30 -1.65 53.59 1.53
N PRO A 31 -2.36 54.33 0.68
CA PRO A 31 -3.81 54.46 0.72
C PRO A 31 -4.49 53.12 0.33
N PRO A 32 -5.71 52.87 0.82
CA PRO A 32 -6.44 51.63 0.53
C PRO A 32 -6.85 51.62 -0.95
N GLY A 33 -6.19 50.78 -1.75
CA GLY A 33 -6.47 50.59 -3.16
C GLY A 33 -6.75 49.13 -3.46
N GLN A 34 -7.76 48.92 -4.25
CA GLN A 34 -8.23 47.75 -5.05
C GLN A 34 -7.65 46.33 -4.83
N GLY A 35 -6.46 46.21 -4.23
CA GLY A 35 -5.83 44.92 -3.93
C GLY A 35 -6.45 44.16 -2.74
N GLN A 36 -7.06 44.84 -1.77
CA GLN A 36 -7.69 44.21 -0.61
C GLN A 36 -9.10 43.67 -0.92
N GLU A 37 -9.84 44.32 -1.82
CA GLU A 37 -11.16 43.83 -2.26
C GLU A 37 -11.03 42.55 -3.09
N ASN A 38 -10.03 42.46 -3.97
CA ASN A 38 -9.77 41.25 -4.77
C ASN A 38 -9.31 40.05 -3.93
N ALA A 39 -8.53 40.28 -2.88
CA ALA A 39 -8.11 39.22 -1.97
C ALA A 39 -9.27 38.66 -1.11
N HIS A 40 -10.25 39.51 -0.78
CA HIS A 40 -11.44 39.07 -0.02
C HIS A 40 -12.45 38.32 -0.90
N ALA A 41 -12.61 38.68 -2.17
CA ALA A 41 -13.50 38.02 -3.12
C ALA A 41 -12.94 36.65 -3.57
N ALA A 42 -11.63 36.49 -3.62
CA ALA A 42 -10.98 35.25 -4.06
C ALA A 42 -10.99 34.12 -3.00
N ARG A 43 -11.15 34.42 -1.72
CA ARG A 43 -11.22 33.39 -0.66
C ARG A 43 -12.39 32.41 -0.81
N PRO A 44 -13.63 32.82 -1.08
CA PRO A 44 -14.76 31.93 -1.27
C PRO A 44 -14.59 31.03 -2.51
N GLU A 45 -13.99 31.53 -3.59
CA GLU A 45 -13.75 30.79 -4.81
C GLU A 45 -12.64 29.73 -4.64
N ALA A 46 -11.55 30.06 -3.96
CA ALA A 46 -10.50 29.10 -3.60
C ALA A 46 -11.05 28.00 -2.66
N GLN A 47 -11.85 28.36 -1.66
CA GLN A 47 -12.51 27.39 -0.78
C GLN A 47 -13.45 26.47 -1.55
N ARG A 48 -14.17 26.99 -2.54
CA ARG A 48 -15.01 26.20 -3.43
C ARG A 48 -14.18 25.22 -4.27
N ALA A 49 -13.07 25.68 -4.85
CA ALA A 49 -12.15 24.82 -5.62
C ALA A 49 -11.58 23.69 -4.75
N HIS A 50 -11.19 23.98 -3.50
CA HIS A 50 -10.74 22.97 -2.56
C HIS A 50 -11.87 21.99 -2.18
N ALA A 51 -13.09 22.46 -1.96
CA ALA A 51 -14.23 21.59 -1.66
C ALA A 51 -14.53 20.63 -2.82
N LEU A 52 -14.42 21.09 -4.07
CA LEU A 52 -14.55 20.24 -5.27
C LEU A 52 -13.44 19.18 -5.32
N PHE A 53 -12.20 19.56 -5.04
CA PHE A 53 -11.07 18.65 -4.97
C PHE A 53 -11.28 17.57 -3.89
N ASP A 54 -11.74 18.00 -2.70
CA ASP A 54 -12.04 17.10 -1.58
C ASP A 54 -13.21 16.16 -1.89
N ALA A 55 -14.18 16.61 -2.67
CA ALA A 55 -15.30 15.79 -3.15
C ALA A 55 -14.90 14.80 -4.24
N GLY A 56 -13.68 14.95 -4.82
CA GLY A 56 -13.20 14.10 -5.92
C GLY A 56 -13.63 14.59 -7.31
N ASP A 57 -14.26 15.74 -7.41
CA ASP A 57 -14.59 16.39 -8.69
C ASP A 57 -13.37 17.18 -9.21
N TYR A 58 -12.36 16.43 -9.62
CA TYR A 58 -11.09 16.99 -10.05
C TYR A 58 -11.18 17.85 -11.30
N SER A 59 -12.16 17.57 -12.18
CA SER A 59 -12.37 18.39 -13.38
C SER A 59 -12.89 19.78 -13.01
N ALA A 60 -13.95 19.84 -12.20
CA ALA A 60 -14.50 21.11 -11.76
C ALA A 60 -13.52 21.88 -10.84
N ALA A 61 -12.74 21.15 -10.01
CA ALA A 61 -11.70 21.76 -9.19
C ALA A 61 -10.60 22.39 -10.04
N ARG A 62 -10.11 21.69 -11.08
CA ARG A 62 -9.12 22.21 -12.02
C ARG A 62 -9.62 23.49 -12.68
N ASP A 63 -10.82 23.46 -13.26
CA ASP A 63 -11.41 24.61 -13.97
C ASP A 63 -11.54 25.84 -13.03
N ALA A 64 -11.89 25.60 -11.77
CA ALA A 64 -11.95 26.65 -10.75
C ALA A 64 -10.56 27.22 -10.39
N TYR A 65 -9.55 26.37 -10.24
CA TYR A 65 -8.17 26.82 -9.99
C TYR A 65 -7.58 27.54 -11.20
N GLU A 66 -7.83 27.08 -12.44
CA GLU A 66 -7.41 27.78 -13.66
C GLU A 66 -8.03 29.16 -13.77
N HIS A 67 -9.33 29.31 -13.47
CA HIS A 67 -10.00 30.61 -13.45
C HIS A 67 -9.37 31.56 -12.44
N LEU A 68 -9.10 31.07 -11.22
CA LEU A 68 -8.42 31.86 -10.19
C LEU A 68 -7.00 32.24 -10.62
N ALA A 69 -6.26 31.35 -11.27
CA ALA A 69 -4.90 31.60 -11.75
C ALA A 69 -4.83 32.66 -12.86
N GLN A 70 -5.91 32.86 -13.63
CA GLN A 70 -6.01 33.95 -14.62
C GLN A 70 -6.14 35.33 -13.99
N THR A 71 -6.73 35.39 -12.80
CA THR A 71 -6.96 36.66 -12.07
C THR A 71 -5.90 36.95 -11.02
N GLN A 72 -5.16 35.90 -10.60
CA GLN A 72 -4.14 35.98 -9.55
C GLN A 72 -2.91 35.21 -9.99
N ALA A 73 -1.77 35.88 -10.12
CA ALA A 73 -0.49 35.20 -10.39
C ALA A 73 0.03 34.47 -9.15
N ALA A 74 -0.71 33.45 -8.67
CA ALA A 74 -0.36 32.67 -7.49
C ALA A 74 0.18 31.30 -7.89
N PRO A 75 1.50 31.04 -7.72
CA PRO A 75 2.12 29.76 -8.11
C PRO A 75 1.46 28.53 -7.46
N GLY A 76 0.91 28.67 -6.24
CA GLY A 76 0.16 27.61 -5.57
C GLY A 76 -1.09 27.14 -6.31
N LEU A 77 -1.77 28.03 -7.04
CA LEU A 77 -2.93 27.63 -7.88
C LEU A 77 -2.50 26.72 -9.03
N MET A 78 -1.33 26.96 -9.63
CA MET A 78 -0.77 26.10 -10.68
C MET A 78 -0.41 24.72 -10.12
N VAL A 79 0.09 24.65 -8.88
CA VAL A 79 0.32 23.36 -8.20
C VAL A 79 -0.98 22.61 -8.01
N ASN A 80 -2.05 23.29 -7.56
CA ASN A 80 -3.36 22.67 -7.39
C ASN A 80 -3.94 22.16 -8.72
N CYS A 81 -3.80 22.93 -9.81
CA CYS A 81 -4.14 22.46 -11.17
C CYS A 81 -3.37 21.19 -11.51
N GLY A 82 -2.05 21.18 -11.30
CA GLY A 82 -1.21 20.02 -11.57
C GLY A 82 -1.65 18.76 -10.81
N TYR A 83 -2.09 18.89 -9.57
CA TYR A 83 -2.63 17.75 -8.84
C TYR A 83 -4.00 17.31 -9.34
N CYS A 84 -4.88 18.23 -9.74
CA CYS A 84 -6.14 17.85 -10.41
C CYS A 84 -5.86 17.05 -11.69
N GLU A 85 -4.91 17.52 -12.50
CA GLU A 85 -4.49 16.86 -13.75
C GLU A 85 -3.90 15.47 -13.48
N LEU A 86 -3.09 15.29 -12.41
CA LEU A 86 -2.63 13.96 -11.99
C LEU A 86 -3.77 13.01 -11.61
N MET A 87 -4.79 13.54 -10.93
CA MET A 87 -5.95 12.74 -10.52
C MET A 87 -6.86 12.41 -11.71
N LEU A 88 -6.85 13.22 -12.75
CA LEU A 88 -7.54 12.98 -14.03
C LEU A 88 -6.75 12.04 -14.97
N GLY A 89 -5.52 11.64 -14.60
CA GLY A 89 -4.67 10.79 -15.45
C GLY A 89 -3.99 11.55 -16.59
N GLU A 90 -3.75 12.85 -16.43
CA GLU A 90 -3.14 13.76 -17.42
C GLU A 90 -1.71 14.19 -16.99
N PRO A 91 -0.72 13.26 -16.85
CA PRO A 91 0.59 13.58 -16.26
C PRO A 91 1.40 14.60 -17.04
N ASP A 92 1.24 14.67 -18.37
CA ASP A 92 1.97 15.65 -19.19
C ASP A 92 1.47 17.09 -18.99
N LYS A 93 0.16 17.26 -18.69
CA LYS A 93 -0.39 18.57 -18.32
C LYS A 93 0.09 18.94 -16.90
N ALA A 94 -0.03 18.01 -15.97
CA ALA A 94 0.43 18.19 -14.60
C ALA A 94 1.89 18.62 -14.52
N ARG A 95 2.76 18.01 -15.33
CA ARG A 95 4.17 18.41 -15.44
C ARG A 95 4.30 19.90 -15.84
N LYS A 96 3.58 20.33 -16.87
CA LYS A 96 3.61 21.73 -17.31
C LYS A 96 3.13 22.70 -16.23
N SER A 97 2.07 22.32 -15.50
CA SER A 97 1.53 23.11 -14.40
C SER A 97 2.54 23.25 -13.27
N PHE A 98 3.24 22.17 -12.86
CA PHE A 98 4.29 22.23 -11.85
C PHE A 98 5.52 23.02 -12.32
N GLU A 99 5.96 22.84 -13.56
CA GLU A 99 7.09 23.58 -14.15
C GLU A 99 6.77 25.08 -14.22
N ALA A 100 5.54 25.45 -14.61
CA ALA A 100 5.09 26.84 -14.63
C ALA A 100 5.07 27.44 -13.21
N ALA A 101 4.62 26.67 -12.20
CA ALA A 101 4.68 27.09 -10.82
C ALA A 101 6.12 27.35 -10.34
N LEU A 102 7.06 26.46 -10.70
CA LEU A 102 8.49 26.59 -10.36
C LEU A 102 9.18 27.72 -11.10
N ALA A 103 8.73 28.05 -12.32
CA ALA A 103 9.27 29.21 -13.05
C ALA A 103 8.96 30.54 -12.33
N LEU A 104 7.81 30.62 -11.66
CA LEU A 104 7.42 31.77 -10.85
C LEU A 104 7.97 31.72 -9.41
N ALA A 105 8.03 30.53 -8.82
CA ALA A 105 8.46 30.32 -7.46
C ALA A 105 9.36 29.07 -7.35
N PRO A 106 10.68 29.18 -7.61
CA PRO A 106 11.61 28.03 -7.63
C PRO A 106 11.74 27.28 -6.27
N HIS A 107 11.32 27.94 -5.20
CA HIS A 107 11.35 27.41 -3.83
C HIS A 107 10.05 26.70 -3.41
N LEU A 108 9.14 26.45 -4.33
CA LEU A 108 7.86 25.81 -4.03
C LEU A 108 8.02 24.29 -3.93
N ALA A 109 8.21 23.80 -2.71
CA ALA A 109 8.51 22.40 -2.43
C ALA A 109 7.42 21.45 -2.97
N GLN A 110 6.15 21.86 -2.92
CA GLN A 110 5.01 21.06 -3.37
C GLN A 110 5.05 20.78 -4.89
N ALA A 111 5.56 21.70 -5.70
CA ALA A 111 5.73 21.47 -7.13
C ALA A 111 6.83 20.43 -7.41
N TRP A 112 7.90 20.44 -6.63
CA TRP A 112 8.93 19.40 -6.70
C TRP A 112 8.37 18.03 -6.29
N VAL A 113 7.52 17.96 -5.26
CA VAL A 113 6.82 16.72 -4.90
C VAL A 113 5.99 16.22 -6.08
N GLY A 114 5.19 17.10 -6.72
CA GLY A 114 4.37 16.73 -7.87
C GLY A 114 5.19 16.19 -9.06
N LEU A 115 6.35 16.80 -9.36
CA LEU A 115 7.27 16.28 -10.39
C LEU A 115 7.84 14.90 -9.99
N GLY A 116 8.16 14.70 -8.72
CA GLY A 116 8.58 13.40 -8.18
C GLY A 116 7.48 12.35 -8.33
N ASP A 117 6.25 12.68 -8.03
CA ASP A 117 5.08 11.79 -8.15
C ASP A 117 4.85 11.36 -9.61
N ILE A 118 5.01 12.29 -10.57
CA ILE A 118 4.95 11.97 -12.01
C ILE A 118 6.06 10.98 -12.37
N ALA A 119 7.29 11.24 -11.95
CA ALA A 119 8.41 10.36 -12.26
C ALA A 119 8.21 8.96 -11.68
N ALA A 120 7.78 8.86 -10.41
CA ALA A 120 7.51 7.60 -9.73
C ALA A 120 6.40 6.78 -10.42
N ARG A 121 5.31 7.43 -10.86
CA ARG A 121 4.22 6.78 -11.62
C ARG A 121 4.68 6.19 -12.97
N HIS A 122 5.79 6.68 -13.52
CA HIS A 122 6.40 6.16 -14.74
C HIS A 122 7.60 5.24 -14.46
N ASN A 123 7.72 4.68 -13.25
CA ASN A 123 8.84 3.85 -12.79
C ASN A 123 10.23 4.53 -12.88
N ARG A 124 10.28 5.87 -13.02
CA ARG A 124 11.54 6.63 -13.08
C ARG A 124 11.97 7.05 -11.67
N HIS A 125 12.19 6.04 -10.81
CA HIS A 125 12.39 6.25 -9.38
C HIS A 125 13.63 7.07 -9.02
N GLU A 126 14.74 6.98 -9.78
CA GLU A 126 15.92 7.84 -9.57
C GLU A 126 15.62 9.32 -9.88
N GLU A 127 14.80 9.60 -10.89
CA GLU A 127 14.31 10.96 -11.18
C GLU A 127 13.40 11.45 -10.04
N ALA A 128 12.51 10.58 -9.55
CA ALA A 128 11.64 10.89 -8.44
C ALA A 128 12.43 11.25 -7.16
N LEU A 129 13.48 10.46 -6.84
CA LEU A 129 14.35 10.75 -5.69
C LEU A 129 14.98 12.15 -5.79
N ARG A 130 15.51 12.53 -6.97
CA ARG A 130 16.08 13.88 -7.17
C ARG A 130 15.07 15.00 -6.95
N ALA A 131 13.82 14.79 -7.36
CA ALA A 131 12.76 15.77 -7.15
C ALA A 131 12.35 15.87 -5.67
N TYR A 132 12.19 14.73 -4.99
CA TYR A 132 11.90 14.70 -3.56
C TYR A 132 13.04 15.27 -2.72
N ASP A 133 14.30 15.02 -3.08
CA ASP A 133 15.47 15.62 -2.41
C ASP A 133 15.44 17.14 -2.47
N LYS A 134 15.03 17.72 -3.62
CA LYS A 134 14.85 19.18 -3.76
C LYS A 134 13.71 19.68 -2.87
N ALA A 135 12.57 18.96 -2.85
CA ALA A 135 11.44 19.33 -2.00
C ALA A 135 11.83 19.34 -0.51
N ILE A 136 12.54 18.30 -0.05
CA ILE A 136 12.99 18.14 1.33
C ILE A 136 14.01 19.24 1.70
N ALA A 137 14.92 19.57 0.78
CA ALA A 137 15.91 20.63 1.01
C ALA A 137 15.27 22.04 1.14
N LEU A 138 14.13 22.25 0.49
CA LEU A 138 13.38 23.51 0.59
C LEU A 138 12.52 23.59 1.83
N GLU A 139 11.95 22.47 2.28
CA GLU A 139 11.08 22.39 3.44
C GLU A 139 11.19 21.01 4.11
N ASP A 140 12.03 20.93 5.15
CA ASP A 140 12.33 19.68 5.86
C ASP A 140 11.10 19.08 6.61
N SER A 141 10.09 19.90 6.91
CA SER A 141 8.87 19.46 7.60
C SER A 141 7.92 18.61 6.74
N GLN A 142 8.22 18.39 5.46
CA GLN A 142 7.34 17.65 4.54
C GLN A 142 7.42 16.13 4.72
N GLY A 143 6.68 15.62 5.69
CA GLY A 143 6.46 14.18 5.86
C GLY A 143 6.02 13.47 4.57
N ILE A 144 5.32 14.18 3.65
CA ILE A 144 4.86 13.65 2.37
C ILE A 144 6.04 13.39 1.42
N ALA A 145 6.93 14.35 1.22
CA ALA A 145 8.08 14.19 0.34
C ALA A 145 8.96 13.01 0.79
N ARG A 146 9.22 12.91 2.11
CA ARG A 146 9.96 11.79 2.68
C ARG A 146 9.22 10.45 2.53
N ASN A 147 7.91 10.42 2.77
CA ASN A 147 7.11 9.22 2.60
C ASN A 147 7.07 8.74 1.14
N ASN A 148 6.95 9.66 0.16
CA ASN A 148 6.96 9.32 -1.26
C ASN A 148 8.39 8.92 -1.72
N ARG A 149 9.43 9.56 -1.16
CA ARG A 149 10.82 9.16 -1.35
C ARG A 149 11.06 7.73 -0.85
N ALA A 150 10.50 7.35 0.30
CA ALA A 150 10.57 5.99 0.83
C ALA A 150 10.01 4.95 -0.16
N GLN A 151 8.91 5.28 -0.84
CA GLN A 151 8.34 4.38 -1.85
C GLN A 151 9.28 4.21 -3.06
N SER A 152 9.91 5.30 -3.53
CA SER A 152 10.88 5.22 -4.62
C SER A 152 12.15 4.46 -4.22
N LEU A 153 12.63 4.61 -2.99
CA LEU A 153 13.73 3.82 -2.43
C LEU A 153 13.38 2.33 -2.35
N LEU A 154 12.15 2.01 -1.94
CA LEU A 154 11.64 0.64 -1.91
C LEU A 154 11.61 0.02 -3.30
N ALA A 155 11.13 0.76 -4.30
CA ALA A 155 11.13 0.32 -5.70
C ALA A 155 12.54 0.01 -6.24
N LEU A 156 13.54 0.78 -5.79
CA LEU A 156 14.96 0.60 -6.17
C LEU A 156 15.69 -0.47 -5.33
N GLY A 157 15.01 -1.14 -4.40
CA GLY A 157 15.62 -2.12 -3.51
C GLY A 157 16.54 -1.53 -2.42
N ARG A 158 16.54 -0.21 -2.23
CA ARG A 158 17.30 0.50 -1.19
C ARG A 158 16.57 0.44 0.15
N LEU A 159 16.41 -0.80 0.67
CA LEU A 159 15.46 -1.11 1.74
C LEU A 159 15.78 -0.40 3.06
N GLU A 160 17.04 -0.35 3.49
CA GLU A 160 17.42 0.29 4.75
C GLU A 160 17.12 1.80 4.74
N GLU A 161 17.30 2.44 3.59
CA GLU A 161 16.95 3.85 3.41
C GLU A 161 15.43 4.02 3.36
N ALA A 162 14.75 3.13 2.63
CA ALA A 162 13.30 3.13 2.54
C ALA A 162 12.64 2.99 3.91
N TRP A 163 13.11 2.06 4.76
CA TRP A 163 12.57 1.88 6.12
C TRP A 163 12.79 3.10 7.00
N ARG A 164 13.93 3.77 6.87
CA ARG A 164 14.22 5.00 7.63
C ARG A 164 13.29 6.14 7.21
N GLU A 165 13.14 6.36 5.91
CA GLU A 165 12.28 7.41 5.37
C GLU A 165 10.78 7.11 5.57
N ASN A 166 10.38 5.84 5.60
CA ASN A 166 8.99 5.43 5.83
C ASN A 166 8.45 5.83 7.22
N GLU A 167 9.34 6.17 8.16
CA GLU A 167 8.91 6.72 9.44
C GLU A 167 8.22 8.08 9.31
N ALA A 168 8.49 8.82 8.24
CA ALA A 168 7.81 10.07 7.91
C ALA A 168 6.30 9.91 7.70
N ARG A 169 5.78 8.67 7.51
CA ARG A 169 4.34 8.40 7.43
C ARG A 169 3.58 8.86 8.69
N PHE A 170 4.25 8.93 9.84
CA PHE A 170 3.66 9.44 11.08
C PHE A 170 3.61 10.97 11.16
N SER A 171 4.37 11.65 10.31
CA SER A 171 4.38 13.11 10.21
C SER A 171 3.46 13.63 9.11
N THR A 172 2.77 12.74 8.39
CA THR A 172 1.81 13.15 7.35
C THR A 172 0.51 13.65 7.97
N PRO A 173 -0.19 14.60 7.33
CA PRO A 173 -1.48 15.07 7.80
C PRO A 173 -2.49 13.93 8.04
N GLY A 174 -3.09 13.89 9.22
CA GLY A 174 -4.06 12.85 9.59
C GLY A 174 -3.46 11.56 10.16
N ALA A 175 -2.13 11.41 10.22
CA ALA A 175 -1.49 10.23 10.83
C ALA A 175 -1.94 10.02 12.28
N THR A 176 -2.03 11.08 13.09
CA THR A 176 -2.49 11.03 14.48
C THR A 176 -3.92 10.46 14.61
N ALA A 177 -4.80 10.77 13.66
CA ALA A 177 -6.17 10.24 13.66
C ALA A 177 -6.23 8.73 13.32
N LEU A 178 -5.22 8.21 12.62
CA LEU A 178 -5.14 6.77 12.30
C LEU A 178 -4.66 5.92 13.49
N TYR A 179 -3.88 6.52 14.40
CA TYR A 179 -3.22 5.78 15.51
C TYR A 179 -3.32 6.48 16.87
N PRO A 180 -4.48 7.04 17.28
CA PRO A 180 -4.56 7.93 18.43
C PRO A 180 -4.19 7.26 19.77
N HIS A 181 -4.58 5.99 19.96
CA HIS A 181 -4.34 5.24 21.21
C HIS A 181 -2.91 4.68 21.31
N ARG A 182 -2.20 4.57 20.20
CA ARG A 182 -0.87 3.94 20.12
C ARG A 182 0.26 4.92 20.40
N LEU A 183 -0.04 6.21 20.33
CA LEU A 183 0.92 7.28 20.64
C LEU A 183 1.07 7.51 22.14
N ALA A 184 0.23 6.89 22.97
CA ALA A 184 0.27 7.03 24.43
C ALA A 184 1.46 6.30 25.08
N LEU A 185 2.10 5.35 24.40
CA LEU A 185 3.28 4.65 24.87
C LEU A 185 4.55 5.19 24.20
N PRO A 186 5.68 5.24 24.91
CA PRO A 186 6.97 5.55 24.32
C PRO A 186 7.28 4.60 23.18
N ARG A 187 7.92 5.11 22.13
CA ARG A 187 8.35 4.28 21.01
C ARG A 187 9.48 3.35 21.45
N TRP A 188 9.44 2.10 20.99
CA TRP A 188 10.53 1.16 21.18
C TRP A 188 11.79 1.61 20.44
N ASP A 189 12.92 1.53 21.08
CA ASP A 189 14.24 1.91 20.57
C ASP A 189 15.05 0.73 19.97
N GLY A 190 14.44 -0.47 19.89
CA GLY A 190 15.13 -1.69 19.48
C GLY A 190 15.86 -2.42 20.62
N GLY A 191 15.77 -1.93 21.87
CA GLY A 191 16.44 -2.49 23.04
C GLY A 191 15.79 -3.78 23.58
N ALA A 192 16.59 -4.57 24.31
CA ALA A 192 16.14 -5.81 24.96
C ALA A 192 15.45 -5.53 26.31
N GLY A 193 14.80 -6.57 26.90
CA GLY A 193 14.25 -6.54 28.25
C GLY A 193 13.03 -5.64 28.47
N ARG A 194 12.34 -5.20 27.40
CA ARG A 194 11.15 -4.35 27.46
C ARG A 194 9.87 -5.16 27.35
N ARG A 195 8.77 -4.66 27.95
CA ARG A 195 7.42 -5.15 27.68
C ARG A 195 6.89 -4.40 26.46
N LEU A 196 7.09 -5.00 25.27
CA LEU A 196 6.81 -4.39 23.98
C LEU A 196 5.40 -4.74 23.50
N LEU A 197 4.63 -3.73 23.10
CA LEU A 197 3.42 -3.87 22.28
C LEU A 197 3.74 -3.56 20.82
N VAL A 198 3.74 -4.58 19.97
CA VAL A 198 3.71 -4.37 18.51
C VAL A 198 2.26 -4.26 18.07
N HIS A 199 1.94 -3.28 17.26
CA HIS A 199 0.58 -3.11 16.75
C HIS A 199 0.55 -3.13 15.23
N TRP A 200 -0.57 -3.62 14.69
CA TRP A 200 -0.78 -3.67 13.26
C TRP A 200 -1.04 -2.28 12.68
N GLU A 201 -0.77 -2.13 11.38
CA GLU A 201 -1.07 -0.95 10.57
C GLU A 201 -1.30 -1.37 9.12
N GLN A 202 -2.00 -0.53 8.34
CA GLN A 202 -2.28 -0.72 6.93
C GLN A 202 -3.15 -1.94 6.60
N GLY A 203 -3.04 -2.51 5.37
CA GLY A 203 -3.85 -3.62 4.90
C GLY A 203 -3.31 -4.99 5.29
N PHE A 204 -4.13 -6.03 5.14
CA PHE A 204 -3.73 -7.40 5.48
C PHE A 204 -2.49 -7.88 4.72
N GLY A 205 -2.30 -7.45 3.46
CA GLY A 205 -1.09 -7.78 2.70
C GLY A 205 0.17 -7.22 3.34
N ASP A 206 0.12 -5.95 3.78
CA ASP A 206 1.23 -5.28 4.48
C ASP A 206 1.51 -5.94 5.83
N ILE A 207 0.45 -6.29 6.57
CA ILE A 207 0.59 -7.03 7.83
C ILE A 207 1.29 -8.36 7.57
N ILE A 208 0.73 -9.21 6.70
CA ILE A 208 1.29 -10.54 6.41
C ILE A 208 2.74 -10.43 5.96
N GLN A 209 3.09 -9.48 5.09
CA GLN A 209 4.46 -9.27 4.65
C GLN A 209 5.42 -8.99 5.81
N HIS A 210 5.00 -8.20 6.82
CA HIS A 210 5.86 -7.77 7.92
C HIS A 210 5.83 -8.69 9.14
N LEU A 211 4.90 -9.66 9.22
CA LEU A 211 4.90 -10.67 10.29
C LEU A 211 6.23 -11.39 10.43
N ARG A 212 7.01 -11.54 9.34
CA ARG A 212 8.34 -12.17 9.35
C ARG A 212 9.33 -11.56 10.33
N PHE A 213 9.13 -10.31 10.73
CA PHE A 213 9.99 -9.60 11.67
C PHE A 213 9.61 -9.81 13.13
N LEU A 214 8.39 -10.35 13.42
CA LEU A 214 7.96 -10.60 14.79
C LEU A 214 8.86 -11.59 15.56
N PRO A 215 9.28 -12.73 14.99
CA PRO A 215 10.21 -13.63 15.66
C PRO A 215 11.56 -12.97 16.01
N LEU A 216 12.02 -12.04 15.18
CA LEU A 216 13.25 -11.28 15.47
C LEU A 216 13.05 -10.30 16.62
N ALA A 217 11.88 -9.67 16.72
CA ALA A 217 11.53 -8.82 17.86
C ALA A 217 11.44 -9.62 19.15
N VAL A 218 10.82 -10.81 19.12
CA VAL A 218 10.78 -11.74 20.25
C VAL A 218 12.21 -12.11 20.69
N GLN A 219 13.07 -12.50 19.76
CA GLN A 219 14.47 -12.84 20.04
C GLN A 219 15.24 -11.64 20.63
N ARG A 220 15.06 -10.44 20.10
CA ARG A 220 15.70 -9.22 20.60
C ARG A 220 15.27 -8.91 22.03
N ILE A 221 13.98 -8.99 22.34
CA ILE A 221 13.44 -8.75 23.67
C ILE A 221 13.98 -9.78 24.67
N ALA A 222 14.11 -11.04 24.26
CA ALA A 222 14.56 -12.14 25.12
C ALA A 222 16.06 -12.13 25.44
N GLN A 223 16.88 -11.28 24.78
CA GLN A 223 18.34 -11.18 25.04
C GLN A 223 18.67 -10.79 26.48
N VAL A 224 17.77 -10.09 27.16
CA VAL A 224 17.88 -9.74 28.58
C VAL A 224 16.57 -10.17 29.25
N GLY A 225 16.65 -10.81 30.40
CA GLY A 225 15.47 -11.28 31.14
C GLY A 225 14.50 -10.15 31.50
N GLY A 226 13.22 -10.51 31.74
CA GLY A 226 12.18 -9.60 32.23
C GLY A 226 11.36 -8.89 31.17
N GLY A 227 11.62 -9.10 29.86
CA GLY A 227 10.83 -8.51 28.78
C GLY A 227 9.74 -9.46 28.23
N SER A 228 8.78 -8.89 27.51
CA SER A 228 7.78 -9.61 26.74
C SER A 228 7.51 -8.92 25.40
N CYS A 229 7.22 -9.69 24.37
CA CYS A 229 6.77 -9.17 23.08
C CYS A 229 5.33 -9.61 22.85
N ASN A 230 4.47 -8.65 22.56
CA ASN A 230 3.04 -8.87 22.36
C ASN A 230 2.66 -8.23 21.02
N PHE A 231 1.77 -8.87 20.27
CA PHE A 231 1.27 -8.35 19.00
C PHE A 231 -0.23 -8.18 19.02
N GLU A 232 -0.69 -6.94 18.89
CA GLU A 232 -2.10 -6.62 18.67
C GLU A 232 -2.48 -7.00 17.26
N CYS A 233 -3.30 -8.06 17.13
CA CYS A 233 -3.62 -8.73 15.87
C CYS A 233 -5.06 -8.43 15.43
N PRO A 234 -5.31 -8.08 14.16
CA PRO A 234 -6.68 -8.02 13.64
C PRO A 234 -7.37 -9.40 13.73
N PRO A 235 -8.65 -9.47 14.15
CA PRO A 235 -9.35 -10.74 14.38
C PRO A 235 -9.25 -11.77 13.25
N PRO A 236 -9.32 -11.39 11.93
CA PRO A 236 -9.22 -12.38 10.85
C PRO A 236 -7.87 -13.13 10.76
N LEU A 237 -6.81 -12.64 11.41
CA LEU A 237 -5.49 -13.28 11.42
C LEU A 237 -5.21 -14.08 12.70
N LEU A 238 -6.08 -13.98 13.71
CA LEU A 238 -5.80 -14.46 15.06
C LEU A 238 -5.46 -15.96 15.09
N THR A 239 -6.32 -16.81 14.56
CA THR A 239 -6.16 -18.27 14.56
C THR A 239 -4.91 -18.70 13.80
N LEU A 240 -4.65 -18.11 12.66
CA LEU A 240 -3.46 -18.38 11.85
C LEU A 240 -2.17 -18.08 12.63
N LEU A 241 -2.13 -16.96 13.36
CA LEU A 241 -0.92 -16.53 14.07
C LEU A 241 -0.62 -17.34 15.32
N GLN A 242 -1.59 -18.04 15.90
CA GLN A 242 -1.37 -18.97 17.01
C GLN A 242 -0.42 -20.13 16.64
N ARG A 243 -0.31 -20.46 15.35
CA ARG A 243 0.61 -21.47 14.80
C ARG A 243 1.91 -20.91 14.25
N MET A 244 2.12 -19.59 14.31
CA MET A 244 3.32 -18.95 13.79
C MET A 244 4.56 -19.35 14.63
N PRO A 245 5.62 -19.91 14.02
CA PRO A 245 6.85 -20.24 14.73
C PRO A 245 7.52 -19.00 15.32
N GLY A 246 7.84 -19.05 16.61
CA GLY A 246 8.49 -17.93 17.31
C GLY A 246 7.57 -16.69 17.45
N ALA A 247 6.27 -16.89 17.41
CA ALA A 247 5.29 -15.82 17.59
C ALA A 247 5.45 -15.13 18.95
N PRO A 248 5.16 -13.82 19.03
CA PRO A 248 4.91 -13.13 20.29
C PRO A 248 3.60 -13.63 20.93
N THR A 249 3.28 -13.13 22.14
CA THR A 249 1.92 -13.27 22.66
C THR A 249 0.95 -12.50 21.78
N ILE A 250 -0.08 -13.18 21.25
CA ILE A 250 -1.06 -12.56 20.35
C ILE A 250 -2.23 -12.01 21.18
N ILE A 251 -2.56 -10.75 20.96
CA ILE A 251 -3.68 -10.03 21.58
C ILE A 251 -4.68 -9.71 20.45
N ALA A 252 -5.92 -10.13 20.58
CA ALA A 252 -6.95 -9.76 19.60
C ALA A 252 -7.23 -8.26 19.67
N ALA A 253 -7.14 -7.58 18.52
CA ALA A 253 -7.63 -6.22 18.39
C ALA A 253 -9.17 -6.25 18.45
N GLY A 254 -9.77 -5.42 19.29
CA GLY A 254 -11.20 -5.45 19.48
C GLY A 254 -11.72 -4.33 20.37
N GLU A 255 -12.90 -4.55 20.96
CA GLU A 255 -13.61 -3.59 21.80
C GLU A 255 -12.85 -3.20 23.07
N MET A 256 -11.99 -4.07 23.59
CA MET A 256 -11.09 -3.75 24.70
C MET A 256 -9.69 -3.49 24.15
N ALA A 257 -9.27 -2.23 24.17
CA ALA A 257 -7.86 -1.90 23.97
C ALA A 257 -7.01 -2.65 25.00
N PRO A 258 -5.81 -3.16 24.63
CA PRO A 258 -4.91 -3.76 25.59
C PRO A 258 -4.62 -2.75 26.71
N GLU A 259 -4.56 -3.24 27.96
CA GLU A 259 -4.22 -2.39 29.11
C GLU A 259 -2.81 -1.82 28.93
N LEU A 260 -2.71 -0.56 28.51
CA LEU A 260 -1.44 0.08 28.11
C LEU A 260 -0.43 0.13 29.25
N SER A 261 -0.89 0.14 30.51
CA SER A 261 -0.02 0.05 31.69
C SER A 261 0.79 -1.25 31.80
N SER A 262 0.39 -2.28 31.06
CA SER A 262 1.11 -3.56 30.97
C SER A 262 2.36 -3.49 30.08
N PHE A 263 2.57 -2.38 29.34
CA PHE A 263 3.66 -2.23 28.38
C PHE A 263 4.57 -1.06 28.74
N ASP A 264 5.86 -1.20 28.42
CA ASP A 264 6.85 -0.13 28.59
C ASP A 264 6.98 0.73 27.33
N CYS A 265 6.72 0.12 26.16
CA CYS A 265 6.89 0.77 24.86
C CYS A 265 6.02 0.09 23.78
N GLN A 266 5.91 0.77 22.67
CA GLN A 266 5.19 0.28 21.48
C GLN A 266 6.03 0.37 20.21
N ALA A 267 5.70 -0.46 19.23
CA ALA A 267 6.25 -0.37 17.87
C ALA A 267 5.16 -0.66 16.82
N PRO A 268 5.03 0.17 15.78
CA PRO A 268 4.26 -0.19 14.61
C PRO A 268 4.93 -1.36 13.87
N LEU A 269 4.15 -2.30 13.37
CA LEU A 269 4.66 -3.51 12.71
C LEU A 269 5.59 -3.19 11.55
N LEU A 270 5.25 -2.19 10.71
CA LEU A 270 6.05 -1.80 9.55
C LEU A 270 7.35 -1.06 9.93
N SER A 271 7.54 -0.68 11.19
CA SER A 271 8.77 -0.09 11.68
C SER A 271 9.78 -1.12 12.21
N LEU A 272 9.37 -2.38 12.40
CA LEU A 272 10.25 -3.42 12.93
C LEU A 272 11.54 -3.62 12.14
N PRO A 273 11.55 -3.62 10.79
CA PRO A 273 12.80 -3.76 10.04
C PRO A 273 13.85 -2.71 10.42
N LEU A 274 13.42 -1.44 10.55
CA LEU A 274 14.29 -0.34 10.97
C LEU A 274 14.76 -0.52 12.42
N LEU A 275 13.82 -0.76 13.36
CA LEU A 275 14.10 -0.84 14.79
C LEU A 275 15.00 -2.04 15.16
N LEU A 276 14.92 -3.11 14.37
CA LEU A 276 15.77 -4.30 14.50
C LEU A 276 17.11 -4.17 13.78
N GLY A 277 17.32 -3.12 12.97
CA GLY A 277 18.51 -2.95 12.14
C GLY A 277 18.62 -4.02 11.05
N CYS A 278 17.47 -4.44 10.48
CA CYS A 278 17.46 -5.43 9.41
C CYS A 278 18.21 -4.92 8.17
N ARG A 279 18.78 -5.85 7.41
CA ARG A 279 19.49 -5.59 6.16
C ARG A 279 18.77 -6.23 4.99
N ALA A 280 18.88 -5.61 3.82
CA ALA A 280 18.25 -6.08 2.59
C ALA A 280 18.74 -7.48 2.18
N ASP A 281 20.04 -7.75 2.40
CA ASP A 281 20.70 -9.03 2.08
C ASP A 281 20.41 -10.16 3.09
N ALA A 282 19.74 -9.85 4.18
CA ALA A 282 19.42 -10.77 5.28
C ALA A 282 17.92 -10.81 5.62
N LEU A 283 17.07 -10.54 4.63
CA LEU A 283 15.63 -10.64 4.84
C LEU A 283 15.22 -12.09 5.17
N PRO A 284 14.37 -12.29 6.19
CA PRO A 284 13.80 -13.62 6.45
C PRO A 284 12.96 -14.09 5.26
N SER A 285 13.51 -15.01 4.47
CA SER A 285 12.89 -15.54 3.24
C SER A 285 12.22 -16.91 3.44
N THR A 286 12.50 -17.59 4.55
CA THR A 286 11.90 -18.89 4.91
C THR A 286 10.43 -18.72 5.23
N PRO A 287 9.59 -19.78 5.01
CA PRO A 287 8.20 -19.73 5.45
C PRO A 287 8.09 -19.39 6.92
N TYR A 288 7.31 -18.38 7.25
CA TYR A 288 7.11 -17.93 8.63
C TYR A 288 5.66 -18.09 9.13
N LEU A 289 4.76 -18.54 8.27
CA LEU A 289 3.40 -18.95 8.64
C LEU A 289 3.21 -20.44 8.37
N ARG A 290 2.26 -21.04 9.08
CA ARG A 290 1.88 -22.47 8.93
C ARG A 290 0.36 -22.56 8.84
N ALA A 291 -0.11 -23.27 7.80
CA ALA A 291 -1.51 -23.63 7.68
C ALA A 291 -1.89 -24.73 8.70
N ASP A 292 -3.18 -24.87 8.94
CA ASP A 292 -3.73 -26.05 9.60
C ASP A 292 -3.64 -27.24 8.63
N GLN A 293 -2.62 -28.10 8.82
CA GLN A 293 -2.39 -29.22 7.91
C GLN A 293 -3.54 -30.23 7.91
N PRO A 294 -4.12 -30.65 9.04
CA PRO A 294 -5.33 -31.48 9.07
C PRO A 294 -6.48 -30.89 8.23
N ALA A 295 -6.77 -29.61 8.36
CA ALA A 295 -7.80 -28.95 7.56
C ALA A 295 -7.45 -28.93 6.07
N ALA A 296 -6.20 -28.66 5.72
CA ALA A 296 -5.72 -28.69 4.35
C ALA A 296 -5.82 -30.09 3.73
N ASP A 297 -5.51 -31.13 4.48
CA ASP A 297 -5.59 -32.53 4.03
C ASP A 297 -7.05 -32.92 3.76
N VAL A 298 -7.98 -32.54 4.61
CA VAL A 298 -9.43 -32.75 4.41
C VAL A 298 -9.90 -32.08 3.13
N LEU A 299 -9.54 -30.80 2.92
CA LEU A 299 -9.89 -30.05 1.70
C LEU A 299 -9.27 -30.72 0.46
N GLY A 300 -7.99 -31.04 0.52
CA GLY A 300 -7.26 -31.69 -0.59
C GLY A 300 -7.85 -33.02 -0.98
N GLN A 301 -8.23 -33.86 -0.02
CA GLN A 301 -8.90 -35.13 -0.25
C GLN A 301 -10.29 -34.92 -0.88
N ALA A 302 -11.10 -34.02 -0.35
CA ALA A 302 -12.43 -33.73 -0.87
C ALA A 302 -12.38 -33.24 -2.32
N TRP A 303 -11.43 -32.36 -2.64
CA TRP A 303 -11.30 -31.79 -3.98
C TRP A 303 -10.74 -32.77 -5.01
N ARG A 304 -9.98 -33.82 -4.58
CA ARG A 304 -9.36 -34.82 -5.46
C ARG A 304 -10.12 -36.15 -5.53
N GLN A 305 -11.23 -36.31 -4.79
CA GLN A 305 -11.91 -37.61 -4.66
C GLN A 305 -12.22 -38.34 -5.98
N ARG A 306 -12.46 -37.61 -7.07
CA ARG A 306 -12.75 -38.14 -8.41
C ARG A 306 -12.05 -37.38 -9.53
N ASP A 307 -11.01 -36.64 -9.18
CA ASP A 307 -10.35 -35.71 -10.10
C ASP A 307 -8.84 -35.73 -9.87
N THR A 308 -8.09 -36.12 -10.87
CA THR A 308 -6.63 -36.23 -10.81
C THR A 308 -5.92 -34.99 -11.35
N ARG A 309 -6.67 -33.99 -11.82
CA ARG A 309 -6.11 -32.73 -12.30
C ARG A 309 -5.37 -31.98 -11.19
N ARG A 310 -4.35 -31.24 -11.57
CA ARG A 310 -3.65 -30.35 -10.64
C ARG A 310 -4.60 -29.25 -10.17
N LEU A 311 -4.58 -28.99 -8.88
CA LEU A 311 -5.39 -27.92 -8.26
C LEU A 311 -4.63 -26.59 -8.31
N VAL A 312 -5.23 -25.58 -8.93
CA VAL A 312 -4.66 -24.24 -9.02
C VAL A 312 -5.57 -23.25 -8.28
N GLY A 313 -5.06 -22.71 -7.18
CA GLY A 313 -5.72 -21.64 -6.44
C GLY A 313 -5.71 -20.34 -7.24
N ILE A 314 -6.86 -19.68 -7.37
CA ILE A 314 -6.98 -18.42 -8.12
C ILE A 314 -7.54 -17.28 -7.27
N ALA A 315 -6.93 -16.08 -7.39
CA ALA A 315 -7.46 -14.83 -6.85
C ALA A 315 -7.27 -13.72 -7.89
N TRP A 316 -8.37 -13.13 -8.34
CA TRP A 316 -8.38 -12.24 -9.51
C TRP A 316 -8.78 -10.81 -9.18
N ARG A 317 -9.26 -10.53 -7.98
CA ARG A 317 -9.76 -9.22 -7.58
C ARG A 317 -9.04 -8.71 -6.34
N ALA A 318 -8.41 -7.54 -6.49
CA ALA A 318 -7.84 -6.79 -5.38
C ALA A 318 -8.93 -5.96 -4.67
N SER A 319 -8.56 -5.28 -3.59
CA SER A 319 -9.47 -4.35 -2.92
C SER A 319 -9.89 -3.22 -3.87
N SER A 320 -11.05 -2.63 -3.61
CA SER A 320 -11.65 -1.53 -4.40
C SER A 320 -10.80 -0.24 -4.47
N PHE A 321 -9.68 -0.20 -3.76
CA PHE A 321 -8.78 0.97 -3.74
C PHE A 321 -7.97 1.17 -5.02
N ASP A 322 -7.66 0.07 -5.72
CA ASP A 322 -6.95 0.09 -6.98
C ASP A 322 -7.56 -0.95 -7.92
N PRO A 323 -8.63 -0.58 -8.64
CA PRO A 323 -9.30 -1.49 -9.57
C PRO A 323 -8.40 -1.99 -10.69
N GLN A 324 -7.34 -1.24 -11.06
CA GLN A 324 -6.42 -1.61 -12.14
C GLN A 324 -5.62 -2.88 -11.84
N ARG A 325 -5.49 -3.25 -10.57
CA ARG A 325 -4.87 -4.52 -10.15
C ARG A 325 -5.78 -5.73 -10.33
N SER A 326 -7.06 -5.51 -10.61
CA SER A 326 -8.04 -6.58 -10.75
C SER A 326 -8.23 -6.96 -12.22
N LEU A 327 -8.55 -8.22 -12.44
CA LEU A 327 -8.99 -8.77 -13.71
C LEU A 327 -10.36 -9.44 -13.55
N THR A 328 -11.00 -9.84 -14.64
CA THR A 328 -12.26 -10.54 -14.58
C THR A 328 -12.05 -12.04 -14.47
N LEU A 329 -12.92 -12.75 -13.74
CA LEU A 329 -12.92 -14.21 -13.71
C LEU A 329 -13.08 -14.81 -15.10
N ALA A 330 -13.91 -14.19 -15.95
CA ALA A 330 -14.13 -14.64 -17.33
C ALA A 330 -12.83 -14.65 -18.16
N ALA A 331 -12.04 -13.58 -18.08
CA ALA A 331 -10.74 -13.52 -18.78
C ALA A 331 -9.76 -14.59 -18.28
N LEU A 332 -9.73 -14.82 -16.96
CA LEU A 332 -8.90 -15.86 -16.36
C LEU A 332 -9.34 -17.24 -16.85
N LEU A 333 -10.62 -17.59 -16.76
CA LEU A 333 -11.16 -18.88 -17.18
C LEU A 333 -10.91 -19.12 -18.68
N ALA A 334 -11.12 -18.11 -19.53
CA ALA A 334 -10.87 -18.22 -20.96
C ALA A 334 -9.39 -18.54 -21.27
N ALA A 335 -8.46 -17.89 -20.56
CA ALA A 335 -7.03 -18.13 -20.75
C ALA A 335 -6.58 -19.54 -20.29
N PHE A 336 -7.24 -20.10 -19.28
CA PHE A 336 -6.93 -21.44 -18.75
C PHE A 336 -7.76 -22.57 -19.39
N ALA A 337 -8.79 -22.26 -20.20
CA ALA A 337 -9.63 -23.26 -20.87
C ALA A 337 -8.84 -24.30 -21.69
N PRO A 338 -7.75 -23.95 -22.42
CA PRO A 338 -6.94 -24.95 -23.14
C PRO A 338 -6.26 -26.00 -22.23
N ARG A 339 -6.15 -25.72 -20.94
CA ARG A 339 -5.54 -26.60 -19.94
C ARG A 339 -6.58 -27.27 -19.02
N ALA A 340 -7.88 -27.17 -19.34
CA ALA A 340 -8.98 -27.67 -18.50
C ALA A 340 -8.94 -29.19 -18.25
N THR A 341 -8.27 -29.97 -19.10
CA THR A 341 -8.06 -31.41 -18.90
C THR A 341 -6.95 -31.74 -17.90
N GLU A 342 -6.06 -30.76 -17.60
CA GLU A 342 -4.89 -30.95 -16.75
C GLU A 342 -5.03 -30.20 -15.42
N LEU A 343 -5.73 -29.08 -15.44
CA LEU A 343 -5.84 -28.16 -14.32
C LEU A 343 -7.30 -28.03 -13.86
N ARG A 344 -7.52 -27.99 -12.56
CA ARG A 344 -8.78 -27.63 -11.95
C ARG A 344 -8.59 -26.39 -11.07
N LEU A 345 -9.41 -25.36 -11.32
CA LEU A 345 -9.28 -24.06 -10.65
C LEU A 345 -10.05 -24.06 -9.34
N VAL A 346 -9.42 -23.52 -8.31
CA VAL A 346 -9.99 -23.36 -6.95
C VAL A 346 -10.03 -21.86 -6.62
N SER A 347 -11.21 -21.29 -6.54
CA SER A 347 -11.37 -19.89 -6.14
C SER A 347 -10.95 -19.70 -4.69
N LEU A 348 -9.96 -18.85 -4.48
CA LEU A 348 -9.54 -18.34 -3.17
C LEU A 348 -10.12 -16.94 -2.92
N GLN A 349 -10.97 -16.46 -3.83
CA GLN A 349 -11.60 -15.15 -3.75
C GLN A 349 -12.82 -15.24 -2.84
N LYS A 350 -12.83 -14.44 -1.76
CA LYS A 350 -14.00 -14.24 -0.91
C LYS A 350 -15.01 -13.33 -1.63
N ASP A 351 -16.29 -13.52 -1.34
CA ASP A 351 -17.38 -12.66 -1.80
C ASP A 351 -17.50 -12.55 -3.34
N ILE A 352 -17.48 -13.69 -4.03
CA ILE A 352 -17.76 -13.74 -5.47
C ILE A 352 -19.26 -13.58 -5.75
N SER A 353 -19.60 -12.94 -6.89
CA SER A 353 -21.01 -12.76 -7.28
C SER A 353 -21.68 -14.09 -7.68
N ALA A 354 -23.00 -14.07 -7.78
CA ALA A 354 -23.76 -15.24 -8.26
C ALA A 354 -23.37 -15.60 -9.69
N GLU A 355 -23.13 -14.61 -10.54
CA GLU A 355 -22.68 -14.77 -11.92
C GLU A 355 -21.27 -15.38 -11.99
N GLU A 356 -20.33 -14.89 -11.16
CA GLU A 356 -18.98 -15.45 -11.07
C GLU A 356 -19.02 -16.91 -10.58
N ARG A 357 -19.89 -17.23 -9.61
CA ARG A 357 -20.06 -18.59 -9.10
C ARG A 357 -20.65 -19.53 -10.16
N ALA A 358 -21.65 -19.08 -10.91
CA ALA A 358 -22.21 -19.84 -12.01
C ALA A 358 -21.16 -20.10 -13.11
N LEU A 359 -20.36 -19.08 -13.45
CA LEU A 359 -19.28 -19.19 -14.41
C LEU A 359 -18.19 -20.17 -13.96
N LEU A 360 -17.76 -20.09 -12.69
CA LEU A 360 -16.80 -21.01 -12.10
C LEU A 360 -17.30 -22.46 -12.15
N THR A 361 -18.58 -22.67 -11.82
CA THR A 361 -19.23 -23.99 -11.87
C THR A 361 -19.29 -24.55 -13.29
N LEU A 362 -19.59 -23.72 -14.28
CA LEU A 362 -19.60 -24.11 -15.70
C LEU A 362 -18.22 -24.63 -16.15
N HIS A 363 -17.15 -24.12 -15.58
CA HIS A 363 -15.76 -24.55 -15.83
C HIS A 363 -15.28 -25.61 -14.83
N GLU A 364 -16.16 -26.30 -14.12
CA GLU A 364 -15.87 -27.34 -13.11
C GLU A 364 -14.93 -26.85 -11.99
N GLY A 365 -14.85 -25.55 -11.77
CA GLY A 365 -14.04 -24.95 -10.70
C GLY A 365 -14.69 -25.14 -9.31
N ILE A 366 -13.89 -24.92 -8.29
CA ILE A 366 -14.28 -25.04 -6.87
C ILE A 366 -14.36 -23.65 -6.28
N ASP A 367 -15.47 -23.29 -5.62
CA ASP A 367 -15.60 -22.06 -4.84
C ASP A 367 -15.22 -22.34 -3.38
N ALA A 368 -13.93 -22.30 -3.06
CA ALA A 368 -13.46 -22.47 -1.69
C ALA A 368 -13.69 -21.19 -0.86
N GLY A 369 -13.60 -20.01 -1.49
CA GLY A 369 -13.75 -18.71 -0.82
C GLY A 369 -15.10 -18.49 -0.16
N ALA A 370 -16.15 -19.20 -0.60
CA ALA A 370 -17.49 -19.14 -0.01
C ALA A 370 -17.53 -19.57 1.49
N ASN A 371 -16.54 -20.34 1.92
CA ASN A 371 -16.47 -20.89 3.29
C ASN A 371 -15.34 -20.24 4.13
N PHE A 372 -14.76 -19.13 3.69
CA PHE A 372 -13.71 -18.47 4.44
C PHE A 372 -14.28 -17.48 5.46
N ASP A 373 -14.07 -17.75 6.73
CA ASP A 373 -14.36 -16.83 7.81
C ASP A 373 -13.11 -16.03 8.25
N SER A 374 -11.93 -16.63 8.07
CA SER A 374 -10.63 -16.10 8.49
C SER A 374 -9.52 -16.34 7.48
N PHE A 375 -8.34 -15.78 7.71
CA PHE A 375 -7.15 -16.12 6.95
C PHE A 375 -6.62 -17.53 7.25
N ASP A 376 -7.10 -18.16 8.30
CA ASP A 376 -6.77 -19.55 8.60
C ASP A 376 -7.38 -20.52 7.59
N ASP A 377 -8.65 -20.28 7.21
CA ASP A 377 -9.32 -21.04 6.16
C ASP A 377 -8.65 -20.85 4.82
N THR A 378 -8.27 -19.60 4.50
CA THR A 378 -7.51 -19.28 3.30
C THR A 378 -6.16 -20.00 3.29
N ALA A 379 -5.46 -20.07 4.43
CA ALA A 379 -4.19 -20.77 4.56
C ALA A 379 -4.32 -22.29 4.36
N ALA A 380 -5.37 -22.89 4.92
CA ALA A 380 -5.67 -24.32 4.70
C ALA A 380 -5.97 -24.62 3.22
N ALA A 381 -6.77 -23.77 2.56
CA ALA A 381 -7.05 -23.89 1.13
C ALA A 381 -5.78 -23.70 0.27
N LEU A 382 -4.92 -22.74 0.60
CA LEU A 382 -3.62 -22.55 -0.05
C LEU A 382 -2.71 -23.76 0.12
N ALA A 383 -2.72 -24.42 1.28
CA ALA A 383 -1.93 -25.62 1.52
C ALA A 383 -2.48 -26.84 0.75
N ALA A 384 -3.77 -26.88 0.44
CA ALA A 384 -4.45 -27.96 -0.27
C ALA A 384 -4.26 -27.91 -1.81
N VAL A 385 -3.90 -26.75 -2.40
CA VAL A 385 -3.66 -26.61 -3.85
C VAL A 385 -2.19 -26.85 -4.23
N ASP A 386 -1.93 -27.18 -5.49
CA ASP A 386 -0.58 -27.47 -5.97
C ASP A 386 0.21 -26.19 -6.33
N SER A 387 -0.50 -25.18 -6.83
CA SER A 387 0.05 -23.87 -7.18
C SER A 387 -1.02 -22.78 -7.10
N VAL A 388 -0.59 -21.51 -7.17
CA VAL A 388 -1.48 -20.36 -7.06
C VAL A 388 -1.24 -19.38 -8.21
N VAL A 389 -2.30 -18.80 -8.73
CA VAL A 389 -2.28 -17.64 -9.62
C VAL A 389 -3.06 -16.51 -8.96
N SER A 390 -2.42 -15.42 -8.67
CA SER A 390 -3.06 -14.31 -7.94
C SER A 390 -2.63 -12.97 -8.51
N VAL A 391 -3.54 -12.01 -8.47
CA VAL A 391 -3.15 -10.59 -8.56
C VAL A 391 -2.60 -10.12 -7.21
N ASP A 392 -2.05 -8.89 -7.12
CA ASP A 392 -1.49 -8.33 -5.88
C ASP A 392 -2.57 -8.14 -4.80
N THR A 393 -2.71 -9.14 -3.95
CA THR A 393 -3.70 -9.23 -2.86
C THR A 393 -3.09 -9.82 -1.60
N ALA A 394 -3.84 -9.78 -0.48
CA ALA A 394 -3.45 -10.47 0.75
C ALA A 394 -3.26 -11.99 0.54
N VAL A 395 -3.99 -12.60 -0.40
CA VAL A 395 -3.85 -14.03 -0.75
C VAL A 395 -2.45 -14.33 -1.30
N ALA A 396 -1.91 -13.45 -2.18
CA ALA A 396 -0.55 -13.61 -2.71
C ALA A 396 0.51 -13.52 -1.60
N HIS A 397 0.37 -12.56 -0.68
CA HIS A 397 1.26 -12.45 0.48
C HIS A 397 1.17 -13.66 1.40
N LEU A 398 -0.03 -14.18 1.63
CA LEU A 398 -0.22 -15.39 2.43
C LEU A 398 0.37 -16.63 1.75
N ALA A 399 0.16 -16.79 0.44
CA ALA A 399 0.78 -17.87 -0.34
C ALA A 399 2.31 -17.83 -0.23
N GLY A 400 2.91 -16.64 -0.34
CA GLY A 400 4.35 -16.43 -0.14
C GLY A 400 4.82 -16.76 1.27
N ALA A 401 4.08 -16.32 2.29
CA ALA A 401 4.38 -16.59 3.70
C ALA A 401 4.31 -18.09 4.06
N LEU A 402 3.49 -18.85 3.33
CA LEU A 402 3.36 -20.32 3.42
C LEU A 402 4.31 -21.06 2.45
N ALA A 403 5.14 -20.34 1.69
CA ALA A 403 6.02 -20.88 0.63
C ALA A 403 5.27 -21.69 -0.44
N ARG A 404 4.05 -21.30 -0.83
CA ARG A 404 3.31 -21.95 -1.91
C ARG A 404 3.79 -21.43 -3.27
N PRO A 405 4.03 -22.34 -4.26
CA PRO A 405 4.38 -21.93 -5.61
C PRO A 405 3.31 -20.99 -6.19
N THR A 406 3.69 -19.77 -6.54
CA THR A 406 2.72 -18.74 -6.93
C THR A 406 3.21 -17.96 -8.15
N LEU A 407 2.34 -17.80 -9.14
CA LEU A 407 2.47 -16.83 -10.21
C LEU A 407 1.70 -15.57 -9.80
N LEU A 408 2.43 -14.49 -9.56
CA LEU A 408 1.85 -13.20 -9.18
C LEU A 408 1.69 -12.32 -10.43
N LEU A 409 0.46 -12.01 -10.76
CA LEU A 409 0.10 -11.17 -11.91
C LEU A 409 0.10 -9.70 -11.49
N LEU A 410 0.93 -8.90 -12.12
CA LEU A 410 1.12 -7.49 -11.81
C LEU A 410 0.72 -6.61 -13.00
N ASN A 411 -0.06 -5.56 -12.72
CA ASN A 411 -0.28 -4.46 -13.66
C ASN A 411 0.98 -3.57 -13.76
N GLU A 412 0.98 -2.63 -14.70
CA GLU A 412 2.06 -1.66 -14.86
C GLU A 412 1.48 -0.23 -14.76
N PRO A 413 1.98 0.63 -13.86
CA PRO A 413 2.99 0.31 -12.84
C PRO A 413 2.44 -0.58 -11.71
N ALA A 414 3.28 -1.49 -11.22
CA ALA A 414 2.95 -2.35 -10.08
C ALA A 414 3.18 -1.62 -8.75
N ALA A 415 2.68 -2.19 -7.65
CA ALA A 415 3.02 -1.70 -6.32
C ALA A 415 4.55 -1.80 -6.10
N VAL A 416 5.14 -0.72 -5.61
CA VAL A 416 6.61 -0.53 -5.48
C VAL A 416 7.32 -1.64 -4.70
N ARG A 417 6.62 -2.34 -3.81
CA ARG A 417 7.15 -3.48 -3.05
C ARG A 417 7.64 -4.63 -3.94
N TRP A 418 7.09 -4.75 -5.14
CA TRP A 418 7.45 -5.79 -6.09
C TRP A 418 8.65 -5.41 -6.97
N MET A 419 9.24 -4.24 -6.78
CA MET A 419 10.39 -3.69 -7.49
C MET A 419 10.26 -3.84 -9.03
N PRO A 420 10.40 -2.80 -9.82
CA PRO A 420 10.37 -2.92 -11.28
C PRO A 420 11.49 -3.86 -11.78
N ASP A 421 11.31 -4.44 -12.95
CA ASP A 421 12.32 -5.20 -13.70
C ASP A 421 12.87 -6.47 -13.03
N VAL A 422 12.19 -7.02 -12.00
CA VAL A 422 12.54 -8.30 -11.41
C VAL A 422 11.47 -9.36 -11.68
N GLU A 423 11.87 -10.61 -11.96
CA GLU A 423 10.95 -11.74 -12.12
C GLU A 423 10.77 -12.54 -10.83
N ASP A 424 11.73 -12.54 -9.94
CA ASP A 424 11.65 -13.21 -8.66
C ASP A 424 11.31 -12.21 -7.55
N SER A 425 10.43 -12.62 -6.65
CA SER A 425 10.04 -11.74 -5.55
C SER A 425 11.18 -11.58 -4.55
N PRO A 426 11.55 -10.33 -4.19
CA PRO A 426 12.55 -10.08 -3.15
C PRO A 426 12.06 -10.51 -1.76
N TRP A 427 10.75 -10.71 -1.61
CA TRP A 427 10.12 -11.04 -0.32
C TRP A 427 9.83 -12.52 -0.14
N TYR A 428 9.61 -13.27 -1.23
CA TYR A 428 9.11 -14.64 -1.17
C TYR A 428 9.74 -15.50 -2.25
N GLY A 429 10.61 -16.42 -1.87
CA GLY A 429 11.28 -17.30 -2.83
C GLY A 429 10.36 -18.25 -3.62
N SER A 430 9.08 -18.34 -3.24
CA SER A 430 8.06 -19.14 -3.92
C SER A 430 7.20 -18.35 -4.91
N LEU A 431 7.39 -17.04 -5.02
CA LEU A 431 6.61 -16.17 -5.93
C LEU A 431 7.44 -15.81 -7.16
N ARG A 432 6.90 -16.12 -8.33
CA ARG A 432 7.36 -15.59 -9.61
C ARG A 432 6.46 -14.44 -10.06
N LEU A 433 7.07 -13.30 -10.40
CA LEU A 433 6.37 -12.08 -10.79
C LEU A 433 6.15 -12.06 -12.31
N LEU A 434 4.92 -11.98 -12.73
CA LEU A 434 4.55 -11.82 -14.12
C LEU A 434 3.95 -10.42 -14.32
N ARG A 435 4.64 -9.59 -15.11
CA ARG A 435 4.23 -8.19 -15.34
C ARG A 435 3.50 -8.05 -16.67
N LYS A 436 2.42 -7.31 -16.64
CA LYS A 436 1.72 -6.84 -17.82
C LYS A 436 2.53 -5.67 -18.41
N ASN A 437 2.85 -5.69 -19.71
CA ASN A 437 3.37 -4.46 -20.34
C ASN A 437 2.30 -3.37 -20.35
N ALA A 438 2.72 -2.10 -20.37
CA ALA A 438 1.79 -0.97 -20.26
C ALA A 438 0.70 -0.98 -21.37
N ASN A 439 1.02 -1.47 -22.56
CA ASN A 439 0.12 -1.52 -23.71
C ASN A 439 -0.55 -2.88 -23.93
N ASP A 440 -0.25 -3.90 -23.10
CA ASP A 440 -0.82 -5.23 -23.25
C ASP A 440 -2.15 -5.33 -22.49
N ASP A 441 -3.03 -6.19 -22.98
CA ASP A 441 -4.19 -6.63 -22.23
C ASP A 441 -3.81 -7.72 -21.21
N TRP A 442 -4.59 -7.88 -20.17
CA TRP A 442 -4.47 -8.96 -19.19
C TRP A 442 -4.44 -10.33 -19.85
N GLU A 443 -5.10 -10.51 -21.00
CA GLU A 443 -5.20 -11.76 -21.71
C GLU A 443 -3.84 -12.32 -22.14
N VAL A 444 -2.91 -11.47 -22.58
CA VAL A 444 -1.54 -11.87 -22.96
C VAL A 444 -0.82 -12.45 -21.75
N LEU A 445 -0.90 -11.76 -20.59
CA LEU A 445 -0.28 -12.20 -19.35
C LEU A 445 -0.88 -13.50 -18.82
N LEU A 446 -2.20 -13.62 -18.88
CA LEU A 446 -2.93 -14.82 -18.45
C LEU A 446 -2.58 -16.04 -19.27
N ARG A 447 -2.45 -15.90 -20.61
CA ARG A 447 -1.97 -17.00 -21.50
C ARG A 447 -0.55 -17.43 -21.12
N ARG A 448 0.35 -16.45 -20.85
CA ARG A 448 1.70 -16.76 -20.36
C ARG A 448 1.64 -17.51 -19.02
N ALA A 449 0.80 -17.07 -18.09
CA ALA A 449 0.63 -17.74 -16.80
C ALA A 449 0.12 -19.18 -16.98
N ALA A 450 -0.84 -19.41 -17.85
CA ALA A 450 -1.38 -20.75 -18.14
C ALA A 450 -0.32 -21.72 -18.71
N THR A 451 0.66 -21.23 -19.46
CA THR A 451 1.76 -22.08 -20.01
C THR A 451 2.83 -22.41 -18.99
N LEU A 452 2.93 -21.67 -17.89
CA LEU A 452 3.95 -21.84 -16.84
C LEU A 452 3.53 -22.82 -15.72
N LEU A 453 2.27 -23.23 -15.69
CA LEU A 453 1.72 -24.21 -14.75
C LEU A 453 1.79 -25.62 -15.31
#